data_9822db7300b8d88d57e157b474db82cb
#
_entry.id   9822db7300b8d88d57e157b474db82cb
#
_cell.length_a   1.000
_cell.length_b   1.000
_cell.length_c   1.000
_cell.angle_alpha   90.00
_cell.angle_beta   90.00
_cell.angle_gamma   90.00
#
_symmetry.space_group_name_H-M   'P 1'
#
loop_
_entity.id
_entity.type
_entity.pdbx_description
1 polymer ?
#
loop_
_entity_poly.entity_id
_entity_poly.type
_entity_poly.pdbx_seq_one_letter_code
_entity_poly.pdbx_strand_id
1 'polypeptide(L)'
;MFVLFLAAVLSSPAPADTPLPTPQRLLGAIRAKFRSHRPPPPYVVYTIERKQLTDQGYPDYAESYKERIWLRSSDRAALSRRIYRSINRGELIFERPAFNEDRDPGPPTADLFEPAPIKSQPISVAPTPEATSGLAVIGGVTAVGEFDYRVSSVDVEGDELHVTVLPTRDPDRNRLREIWVDKATLELRKLVATDKLFILGSKDVYGVTFTITMTMLDGRPVVSDIHGVVGDGYSGDGSTVDYTFRDISFPDTLPDWYFDAKQYASHQADAPM
;
A
#
# COMPACT_ATOMS: atom_id res chain seq x y z
N MET A 1 -57.50 9.08 -39.54
CA MET A 1 -57.54 9.67 -38.18
C MET A 1 -56.23 9.26 -37.44
N PHE A 2 -55.20 10.11 -37.55
CA PHE A 2 -53.91 9.86 -36.92
C PHE A 2 -53.87 10.53 -35.57
N VAL A 3 -53.68 9.74 -34.50
CA VAL A 3 -53.50 10.24 -33.12
C VAL A 3 -52.00 10.40 -32.89
N LEU A 4 -51.52 11.65 -32.75
CA LEU A 4 -50.14 11.97 -32.37
C LEU A 4 -50.04 11.82 -30.83
N PHE A 5 -49.26 10.86 -30.34
CA PHE A 5 -48.84 10.80 -28.94
C PHE A 5 -47.60 11.71 -28.73
N LEU A 6 -47.82 12.79 -28.01
CA LEU A 6 -46.75 13.68 -27.57
C LEU A 6 -46.17 13.07 -26.27
N ALA A 7 -44.98 12.46 -26.37
CA ALA A 7 -44.23 11.99 -25.20
C ALA A 7 -43.56 13.19 -24.55
N ALA A 8 -44.05 13.59 -23.38
CA ALA A 8 -43.39 14.58 -22.52
C ALA A 8 -42.15 13.93 -21.88
N VAL A 9 -40.97 14.35 -22.31
CA VAL A 9 -39.72 14.00 -21.65
C VAL A 9 -39.64 14.80 -20.34
N LEU A 10 -39.92 14.14 -19.23
CA LEU A 10 -39.68 14.69 -17.90
C LEU A 10 -38.16 14.72 -17.68
N SER A 11 -37.55 15.91 -17.87
CA SER A 11 -36.19 16.17 -17.45
C SER A 11 -36.12 16.07 -15.95
N SER A 12 -35.50 15.00 -15.43
CA SER A 12 -35.13 14.92 -14.00
C SER A 12 -34.20 16.08 -13.68
N PRO A 13 -34.45 16.85 -12.61
CA PRO A 13 -33.51 17.86 -12.18
C PRO A 13 -32.17 17.20 -11.86
N ALA A 14 -31.07 17.79 -12.36
CA ALA A 14 -29.73 17.40 -11.98
C ALA A 14 -29.60 17.41 -10.44
N PRO A 15 -28.94 16.41 -9.83
CA PRO A 15 -28.74 16.42 -8.40
C PRO A 15 -28.04 17.72 -8.00
N ALA A 16 -28.62 18.46 -7.06
CA ALA A 16 -28.04 19.67 -6.52
C ALA A 16 -26.64 19.33 -5.97
N ASP A 17 -25.62 20.08 -6.40
CA ASP A 17 -24.25 19.93 -5.88
C ASP A 17 -24.30 20.09 -4.34
N THR A 18 -24.18 18.98 -3.64
CA THR A 18 -24.04 19.01 -2.18
C THR A 18 -22.72 19.70 -1.86
N PRO A 19 -22.72 20.78 -1.05
CA PRO A 19 -21.50 21.49 -0.72
C PRO A 19 -20.49 20.53 -0.08
N LEU A 20 -19.23 20.56 -0.56
CA LEU A 20 -18.16 19.75 -0.02
C LEU A 20 -17.98 20.04 1.48
N PRO A 21 -17.71 19.02 2.30
CA PRO A 21 -17.38 19.20 3.71
C PRO A 21 -16.12 20.06 3.87
N THR A 22 -15.91 20.63 5.05
CA THR A 22 -14.66 21.35 5.32
C THR A 22 -13.46 20.43 5.09
N PRO A 23 -12.30 20.95 4.64
CA PRO A 23 -11.16 20.11 4.24
C PRO A 23 -10.77 19.04 5.26
N GLN A 24 -10.74 19.38 6.54
CA GLN A 24 -10.39 18.42 7.59
C GLN A 24 -11.48 17.35 7.82
N ARG A 25 -12.77 17.72 7.69
CA ARG A 25 -13.87 16.74 7.73
C ARG A 25 -13.86 15.83 6.51
N LEU A 26 -13.46 16.35 5.35
CA LEU A 26 -13.31 15.56 4.14
C LEU A 26 -12.26 14.45 4.33
N LEU A 27 -11.08 14.77 4.88
CA LEU A 27 -10.06 13.76 5.19
C LEU A 27 -10.59 12.68 6.14
N GLY A 28 -11.31 13.08 7.19
CA GLY A 28 -11.97 12.15 8.11
C GLY A 28 -12.99 11.24 7.40
N ALA A 29 -13.80 11.80 6.48
CA ALA A 29 -14.78 11.05 5.70
C ALA A 29 -14.12 10.05 4.73
N ILE A 30 -13.04 10.44 4.05
CA ILE A 30 -12.25 9.56 3.17
C ILE A 30 -11.71 8.36 3.95
N ARG A 31 -11.10 8.60 5.11
CA ARG A 31 -10.60 7.52 5.99
C ARG A 31 -11.72 6.61 6.49
N ALA A 32 -12.83 7.20 6.93
CA ALA A 32 -13.98 6.43 7.39
C ALA A 32 -14.54 5.57 6.25
N LYS A 33 -14.65 6.12 5.05
CA LYS A 33 -15.07 5.38 3.85
C LYS A 33 -14.12 4.23 3.53
N PHE A 34 -12.80 4.46 3.49
CA PHE A 34 -11.80 3.42 3.26
C PHE A 34 -11.92 2.27 4.28
N ARG A 35 -12.08 2.60 5.57
CA ARG A 35 -12.18 1.63 6.66
C ARG A 35 -13.57 0.99 6.81
N SER A 36 -14.61 1.56 6.17
CA SER A 36 -15.97 0.99 6.21
C SER A 36 -16.15 -0.24 5.35
N HIS A 37 -15.20 -0.52 4.46
CA HIS A 37 -15.21 -1.74 3.69
C HIS A 37 -15.09 -2.96 4.61
N ARG A 38 -15.55 -4.12 4.12
CA ARG A 38 -15.61 -5.38 4.88
C ARG A 38 -14.40 -5.56 5.81
N PRO A 39 -14.57 -6.19 6.97
CA PRO A 39 -13.44 -6.51 7.85
C PRO A 39 -12.34 -7.21 7.06
N PRO A 40 -11.05 -7.11 7.47
CA PRO A 40 -9.96 -7.77 6.77
C PRO A 40 -10.28 -9.22 6.48
N PRO A 41 -10.02 -9.74 5.26
CA PRO A 41 -10.25 -11.14 4.95
C PRO A 41 -9.34 -12.01 5.84
N PRO A 42 -9.76 -13.24 6.20
CA PRO A 42 -8.94 -14.12 7.04
C PRO A 42 -7.60 -14.44 6.38
N TYR A 43 -7.61 -14.59 5.05
CA TYR A 43 -6.40 -14.82 4.26
C TYR A 43 -6.38 -13.93 3.03
N VAL A 44 -5.17 -13.56 2.63
CA VAL A 44 -4.90 -12.81 1.38
C VAL A 44 -3.85 -13.58 0.59
N VAL A 45 -4.17 -13.92 -0.64
CA VAL A 45 -3.22 -14.55 -1.56
C VAL A 45 -3.01 -13.62 -2.73
N TYR A 46 -1.76 -13.34 -3.07
CA TYR A 46 -1.44 -12.42 -4.15
C TYR A 46 -0.06 -12.70 -4.74
N THR A 47 0.15 -12.24 -5.95
CA THR A 47 1.45 -12.22 -6.62
C THR A 47 1.92 -10.77 -6.66
N ILE A 48 3.17 -10.53 -6.28
CA ILE A 48 3.83 -9.25 -6.47
C ILE A 48 4.94 -9.40 -7.51
N GLU A 49 5.00 -8.48 -8.46
CA GLU A 49 6.07 -8.34 -9.42
C GLU A 49 6.79 -7.02 -9.15
N ARG A 50 8.09 -7.09 -8.80
CA ARG A 50 8.93 -5.93 -8.59
C ARG A 50 9.85 -5.77 -9.79
N LYS A 51 9.87 -4.58 -10.37
CA LYS A 51 10.80 -4.16 -11.43
C LYS A 51 11.54 -2.93 -10.98
N GLN A 52 12.85 -2.96 -11.07
CA GLN A 52 13.66 -1.80 -10.77
C GLN A 52 14.44 -1.36 -12.02
N LEU A 53 14.47 -0.05 -12.25
CA LEU A 53 15.33 0.57 -13.25
C LEU A 53 16.36 1.44 -12.55
N THR A 54 17.57 1.46 -13.11
CA THR A 54 18.62 2.40 -12.69
C THR A 54 18.26 3.82 -13.11
N ASP A 55 18.99 4.81 -12.65
CA ASP A 55 18.92 6.21 -13.07
C ASP A 55 19.06 6.41 -14.59
N GLN A 56 19.75 5.50 -15.26
CA GLN A 56 19.91 5.49 -16.72
C GLN A 56 18.79 4.74 -17.45
N GLY A 57 17.79 4.22 -16.73
CA GLY A 57 16.66 3.48 -17.28
C GLY A 57 16.95 2.04 -17.66
N TYR A 58 18.09 1.47 -17.26
CA TYR A 58 18.39 0.06 -17.48
C TYR A 58 17.76 -0.82 -16.40
N PRO A 59 17.25 -2.03 -16.76
CA PRO A 59 16.74 -2.97 -15.79
C PRO A 59 17.80 -3.40 -14.77
N ASP A 60 17.47 -3.27 -13.49
CA ASP A 60 18.22 -3.89 -12.40
C ASP A 60 17.64 -5.27 -12.12
N TYR A 61 18.24 -6.29 -12.72
CA TYR A 61 17.78 -7.67 -12.59
C TYR A 61 18.05 -8.28 -11.20
N ALA A 62 19.03 -7.76 -10.47
CA ALA A 62 19.34 -8.24 -9.12
C ALA A 62 18.23 -7.87 -8.14
N GLU A 63 17.63 -6.70 -8.37
CA GLU A 63 16.57 -6.15 -7.54
C GLU A 63 15.15 -6.41 -8.10
N SER A 64 15.03 -7.12 -9.24
CA SER A 64 13.76 -7.45 -9.86
C SER A 64 13.38 -8.89 -9.58
N TYR A 65 12.13 -9.10 -9.12
CA TYR A 65 11.64 -10.44 -8.78
C TYR A 65 10.12 -10.56 -9.00
N LYS A 66 9.65 -11.80 -8.98
CA LYS A 66 8.25 -12.16 -8.87
C LYS A 66 8.06 -13.04 -7.63
N GLU A 67 7.06 -12.77 -6.82
CA GLU A 67 6.82 -13.48 -5.57
C GLU A 67 5.32 -13.79 -5.41
N ARG A 68 5.00 -15.04 -5.08
CA ARG A 68 3.67 -15.45 -4.67
C ARG A 68 3.60 -15.51 -3.16
N ILE A 69 2.55 -14.94 -2.57
CA ILE A 69 2.43 -14.76 -1.12
C ILE A 69 1.07 -15.29 -0.66
N TRP A 70 1.09 -16.05 0.42
CA TRP A 70 -0.07 -16.49 1.19
C TRP A 70 0.05 -15.87 2.58
N LEU A 71 -0.87 -15.00 2.94
CA LEU A 71 -0.87 -14.23 4.18
C LEU A 71 -2.09 -14.61 5.02
N ARG A 72 -1.88 -14.89 6.31
CA ARG A 72 -2.92 -15.00 7.31
C ARG A 72 -3.06 -13.67 8.06
N SER A 73 -4.24 -13.04 7.98
CA SER A 73 -4.43 -11.67 8.48
C SER A 73 -4.39 -11.55 10.01
N SER A 74 -4.79 -12.61 10.74
CA SER A 74 -4.94 -12.57 12.19
C SER A 74 -3.63 -12.35 12.97
N ASP A 75 -2.53 -12.91 12.48
CA ASP A 75 -1.20 -12.86 13.10
C ASP A 75 -0.11 -12.41 12.13
N ARG A 76 -0.51 -12.07 10.88
CA ARG A 76 0.38 -11.66 9.78
C ARG A 76 1.40 -12.76 9.38
N ALA A 77 1.16 -14.01 9.78
CA ALA A 77 1.97 -15.12 9.33
C ALA A 77 1.87 -15.27 7.82
N ALA A 78 2.99 -15.49 7.17
CA ALA A 78 3.02 -15.55 5.72
C ALA A 78 4.03 -16.59 5.21
N LEU A 79 3.60 -17.32 4.17
CA LEU A 79 4.46 -18.08 3.28
C LEU A 79 4.66 -17.26 2.01
N SER A 80 5.86 -17.25 1.48
CA SER A 80 6.11 -16.74 0.13
C SER A 80 6.97 -17.68 -0.69
N ARG A 81 6.81 -17.57 -2.02
CA ARG A 81 7.66 -18.24 -3.00
C ARG A 81 8.17 -17.19 -3.97
N ARG A 82 9.47 -16.89 -3.86
CA ARG A 82 10.12 -15.87 -4.68
C ARG A 82 10.89 -16.52 -5.81
N ILE A 83 10.68 -15.99 -7.00
CA ILE A 83 11.27 -16.41 -8.25
C ILE A 83 12.30 -15.36 -8.66
N TYR A 84 13.57 -15.73 -8.68
CA TYR A 84 14.66 -14.87 -9.11
C TYR A 84 15.02 -15.16 -10.57
N ARG A 85 15.34 -14.11 -11.33
CA ARG A 85 15.90 -14.23 -12.68
C ARG A 85 17.41 -14.17 -12.66
N SER A 86 18.05 -14.96 -13.52
CA SER A 86 19.48 -14.85 -13.74
C SER A 86 19.83 -13.57 -14.50
N ILE A 87 20.78 -12.80 -13.96
CA ILE A 87 21.36 -11.64 -14.64
C ILE A 87 21.97 -12.02 -15.99
N ASN A 88 22.55 -13.19 -16.08
CA ASN A 88 23.36 -13.62 -17.26
C ASN A 88 22.53 -14.25 -18.39
N ARG A 89 21.30 -14.74 -18.11
CA ARG A 89 20.51 -15.49 -19.11
C ARG A 89 19.03 -15.12 -19.15
N GLY A 90 18.55 -14.23 -18.29
CA GLY A 90 17.13 -13.89 -18.19
C GLY A 90 16.23 -15.04 -17.74
N GLU A 91 16.82 -16.17 -17.35
CA GLU A 91 16.12 -17.39 -16.96
C GLU A 91 15.96 -17.49 -15.44
N LEU A 92 14.96 -18.26 -15.05
CA LEU A 92 14.71 -18.60 -13.66
C LEU A 92 15.89 -19.37 -13.09
N ILE A 93 16.49 -18.92 -11.97
CA ILE A 93 17.61 -19.62 -11.36
C ILE A 93 17.12 -20.52 -10.23
N PHE A 94 16.30 -20.04 -9.34
CA PHE A 94 15.76 -20.85 -8.25
C PHE A 94 14.52 -20.21 -7.62
N GLU A 95 13.74 -21.05 -7.00
CA GLU A 95 12.59 -20.69 -6.20
C GLU A 95 12.85 -21.09 -4.75
N ARG A 96 12.60 -20.19 -3.83
CA ARG A 96 12.83 -20.42 -2.41
C ARG A 96 11.56 -20.08 -1.61
N PRO A 97 11.04 -21.00 -0.78
CA PRO A 97 10.05 -20.66 0.19
C PRO A 97 10.66 -19.80 1.31
N ALA A 98 9.91 -18.81 1.77
CA ALA A 98 10.30 -17.98 2.89
C ALA A 98 9.09 -17.77 3.82
N PHE A 99 9.36 -17.63 5.13
CA PHE A 99 8.34 -17.55 6.16
C PHE A 99 8.54 -16.27 6.97
N ASN A 100 7.44 -15.53 7.14
CA ASN A 100 7.38 -14.36 8.02
C ASN A 100 8.48 -13.32 7.77
N GLU A 101 8.99 -13.23 6.55
CA GLU A 101 9.94 -12.19 6.17
C GLU A 101 9.25 -10.83 6.16
N ASP A 102 9.92 -9.80 6.67
CA ASP A 102 9.47 -8.42 6.49
C ASP A 102 9.45 -8.10 5.00
N ARG A 103 8.33 -7.56 4.54
CA ARG A 103 8.10 -7.27 3.13
C ARG A 103 7.83 -5.81 2.90
N ASP A 104 8.55 -5.28 1.96
CA ASP A 104 8.33 -3.99 1.38
C ASP A 104 8.06 -4.17 -0.12
N PRO A 105 6.91 -3.76 -0.63
CA PRO A 105 5.78 -3.17 0.06
C PRO A 105 4.96 -4.21 0.83
N GLY A 106 4.15 -3.73 1.79
CA GLY A 106 3.21 -4.57 2.54
C GLY A 106 2.13 -5.21 1.65
N PRO A 107 1.16 -5.93 2.24
CA PRO A 107 0.09 -6.58 1.50
C PRO A 107 -0.80 -5.56 0.78
N PRO A 108 -1.47 -5.95 -0.34
CA PRO A 108 -2.35 -5.05 -1.09
C PRO A 108 -3.57 -4.55 -0.30
N THR A 109 -3.85 -5.16 0.85
CA THR A 109 -4.93 -4.79 1.78
C THR A 109 -4.45 -3.95 2.97
N ALA A 110 -3.22 -3.43 2.96
CA ALA A 110 -2.68 -2.63 4.06
C ALA A 110 -3.51 -1.36 4.31
N ASP A 111 -3.63 -0.95 5.57
CA ASP A 111 -4.23 0.35 5.91
C ASP A 111 -3.20 1.46 5.67
N LEU A 112 -3.36 2.14 4.55
CA LEU A 112 -2.45 3.21 4.10
C LEU A 112 -2.54 4.49 4.95
N PHE A 113 -3.52 4.58 5.83
CA PHE A 113 -3.67 5.68 6.79
C PHE A 113 -3.03 5.38 8.15
N GLU A 114 -2.51 4.19 8.36
CA GLU A 114 -1.74 3.88 9.57
C GLU A 114 -0.33 4.50 9.47
N PRO A 115 0.17 5.05 10.59
CA PRO A 115 1.56 5.49 10.64
C PRO A 115 2.50 4.32 10.35
N ALA A 116 3.44 4.51 9.45
CA ALA A 116 4.42 3.49 9.12
C ALA A 116 5.26 3.09 10.35
N PRO A 117 5.71 1.82 10.45
CA PRO A 117 6.66 1.43 11.47
C PRO A 117 7.96 2.25 11.36
N ILE A 118 8.62 2.47 12.49
CA ILE A 118 9.93 3.12 12.49
C ILE A 118 10.91 2.16 11.82
N LYS A 119 11.44 2.54 10.66
CA LYS A 119 12.57 1.84 10.06
C LYS A 119 13.82 2.24 10.87
N SER A 120 14.32 1.36 11.74
CA SER A 120 15.64 1.54 12.33
C SER A 120 16.69 1.34 11.25
N GLN A 121 17.68 2.26 11.18
CA GLN A 121 18.92 1.94 10.44
C GLN A 121 19.43 0.59 10.96
N PRO A 122 19.92 -0.30 10.11
CA PRO A 122 20.69 -1.44 10.57
C PRO A 122 21.99 -0.91 11.19
N ILE A 123 21.93 -0.50 12.45
CA ILE A 123 23.10 -0.08 13.21
C ILE A 123 23.82 -1.37 13.59
N SER A 124 24.98 -1.56 12.99
CA SER A 124 25.99 -2.48 13.52
C SER A 124 26.62 -1.89 14.80
N VAL A 125 25.82 -1.75 15.85
CA VAL A 125 26.31 -1.40 17.21
C VAL A 125 25.40 -2.14 18.18
N ALA A 126 26.04 -2.84 19.14
CA ALA A 126 25.37 -3.57 20.21
C ALA A 126 24.33 -2.68 20.93
N PRO A 127 23.16 -3.22 21.29
CA PRO A 127 22.11 -2.46 21.92
C PRO A 127 22.56 -2.00 23.32
N THR A 128 22.67 -0.70 23.48
CA THR A 128 22.63 -0.09 24.83
C THR A 128 21.16 -0.11 25.25
N PRO A 129 20.80 -0.62 26.42
CA PRO A 129 19.43 -0.62 26.88
C PRO A 129 19.01 0.82 27.20
N GLU A 130 18.35 1.48 26.29
CA GLU A 130 17.66 2.73 26.59
C GLU A 130 16.29 2.48 27.18
N ALA A 131 16.07 3.22 28.27
CA ALA A 131 14.92 3.17 29.13
C ALA A 131 13.59 3.22 28.34
N THR A 132 12.75 2.24 28.62
CA THR A 132 11.33 2.19 28.26
C THR A 132 10.63 3.39 28.91
N SER A 133 10.48 4.49 28.20
CA SER A 133 9.56 5.55 28.59
C SER A 133 8.15 5.03 28.44
N GLY A 134 7.59 4.61 29.56
CA GLY A 134 6.19 4.21 29.65
C GLY A 134 5.26 5.35 29.27
N LEU A 135 4.70 5.30 28.07
CA LEU A 135 3.53 6.10 27.74
C LEU A 135 2.35 5.42 28.46
N ALA A 136 1.87 6.08 29.50
CA ALA A 136 0.66 5.70 30.19
C ALA A 136 -0.50 5.72 29.16
N VAL A 137 -1.06 4.55 28.91
CA VAL A 137 -2.33 4.40 28.20
C VAL A 137 -3.41 4.87 29.17
N ILE A 138 -3.74 6.16 29.08
CA ILE A 138 -4.98 6.67 29.69
C ILE A 138 -6.08 6.31 28.69
N GLY A 139 -7.02 5.47 29.16
CA GLY A 139 -8.15 5.00 28.40
C GLY A 139 -9.01 6.17 27.89
N GLY A 140 -8.95 6.37 26.61
CA GLY A 140 -9.81 7.19 25.78
C GLY A 140 -9.50 6.78 24.36
N VAL A 141 -10.52 6.33 23.64
CA VAL A 141 -10.44 6.09 22.20
C VAL A 141 -10.12 7.44 21.57
N THR A 142 -8.85 7.79 21.56
CA THR A 142 -8.36 8.88 20.73
C THR A 142 -8.59 8.42 19.31
N ALA A 143 -9.41 9.15 18.55
CA ALA A 143 -9.55 8.97 17.12
C ALA A 143 -8.14 9.18 16.54
N VAL A 144 -7.40 8.07 16.42
CA VAL A 144 -6.05 8.06 15.87
C VAL A 144 -6.18 8.61 14.46
N GLY A 145 -5.60 9.79 14.23
CA GLY A 145 -5.31 10.23 12.90
C GLY A 145 -6.00 11.44 12.32
N GLU A 146 -7.05 12.02 12.88
CA GLU A 146 -7.52 13.35 12.41
C GLU A 146 -6.47 14.44 12.65
N PHE A 147 -5.60 14.23 13.62
CA PHE A 147 -4.56 15.17 14.03
C PHE A 147 -3.17 14.89 13.44
N ASP A 148 -2.97 13.75 12.77
CA ASP A 148 -1.65 13.41 12.20
C ASP A 148 -1.36 14.16 10.90
N TYR A 149 -2.43 14.62 10.22
CA TYR A 149 -2.34 15.36 8.98
C TYR A 149 -3.20 16.62 9.01
N ARG A 150 -2.68 17.69 8.43
CA ARG A 150 -3.43 18.90 8.07
C ARG A 150 -3.67 18.89 6.57
N VAL A 151 -4.91 19.13 6.15
CA VAL A 151 -5.24 19.35 4.73
C VAL A 151 -4.75 20.74 4.35
N SER A 152 -3.93 20.84 3.29
CA SER A 152 -3.42 22.10 2.75
C SER A 152 -4.25 22.61 1.57
N SER A 153 -4.71 21.72 0.68
CA SER A 153 -5.61 22.06 -0.43
C SER A 153 -6.59 20.93 -0.73
N VAL A 154 -7.69 21.29 -1.38
CA VAL A 154 -8.65 20.37 -1.99
C VAL A 154 -9.00 20.95 -3.34
N ASP A 155 -8.67 20.22 -4.39
CA ASP A 155 -8.90 20.60 -5.77
C ASP A 155 -9.87 19.62 -6.42
N VAL A 156 -10.71 20.10 -7.34
CA VAL A 156 -11.66 19.27 -8.09
C VAL A 156 -11.09 19.01 -9.47
N GLU A 157 -10.79 17.76 -9.77
CA GLU A 157 -10.22 17.31 -11.03
C GLU A 157 -11.23 16.38 -11.75
N GLY A 158 -12.19 16.97 -12.45
CA GLY A 158 -13.24 16.20 -13.12
C GLY A 158 -14.18 15.52 -12.12
N ASP A 159 -14.18 14.20 -12.09
CA ASP A 159 -14.93 13.36 -11.15
C ASP A 159 -14.14 12.95 -9.90
N GLU A 160 -12.93 13.48 -9.74
CA GLU A 160 -12.06 13.22 -8.60
C GLU A 160 -11.89 14.46 -7.70
N LEU A 161 -11.62 14.22 -6.43
CA LEU A 161 -11.10 15.22 -5.49
C LEU A 161 -9.63 14.90 -5.24
N HIS A 162 -8.78 15.88 -5.47
CA HIS A 162 -7.36 15.86 -5.13
C HIS A 162 -7.16 16.59 -3.80
N VAL A 163 -6.70 15.87 -2.79
CA VAL A 163 -6.50 16.38 -1.44
C VAL A 163 -5.01 16.33 -1.10
N THR A 164 -4.39 17.50 -0.92
CA THR A 164 -3.01 17.59 -0.45
C THR A 164 -2.97 17.65 1.07
N VAL A 165 -2.13 16.83 1.68
CA VAL A 165 -1.98 16.74 3.13
C VAL A 165 -0.55 16.97 3.57
N LEU A 166 -0.38 17.58 4.74
CA LEU A 166 0.90 17.76 5.39
C LEU A 166 0.90 17.08 6.76
N PRO A 167 1.91 16.27 7.08
CA PRO A 167 2.02 15.68 8.40
C PRO A 167 2.17 16.78 9.45
N THR A 168 1.46 16.65 10.57
CA THR A 168 1.55 17.58 11.71
C THR A 168 2.58 17.13 12.73
N ARG A 169 2.93 15.83 12.69
CA ARG A 169 3.96 15.21 13.54
C ARG A 169 4.58 14.02 12.82
N ASP A 170 5.77 13.62 13.22
CA ASP A 170 6.48 12.41 12.77
C ASP A 170 6.39 12.19 11.24
N PRO A 171 6.93 13.08 10.40
CA PRO A 171 6.79 12.99 8.94
C PRO A 171 7.38 11.71 8.35
N ASP A 172 8.27 11.04 9.07
CA ASP A 172 8.86 9.75 8.67
C ASP A 172 7.90 8.58 8.87
N ARG A 173 6.91 8.73 9.71
CA ARG A 173 5.85 7.76 9.95
C ARG A 173 4.55 8.14 9.24
N ASN A 174 4.23 9.43 9.24
CA ASN A 174 3.05 9.99 8.58
C ASN A 174 3.42 10.38 7.15
N ARG A 175 3.39 9.39 6.25
CA ARG A 175 4.01 9.44 4.94
C ARG A 175 3.14 9.98 3.83
N LEU A 176 1.81 10.05 4.01
CA LEU A 176 0.89 10.55 2.99
C LEU A 176 1.17 12.01 2.65
N ARG A 177 1.05 12.34 1.38
CA ARG A 177 1.19 13.70 0.84
C ARG A 177 0.00 14.12 0.01
N GLU A 178 -0.52 13.23 -0.81
CA GLU A 178 -1.62 13.51 -1.71
C GLU A 178 -2.57 12.33 -1.79
N ILE A 179 -3.86 12.60 -1.99
CA ILE A 179 -4.93 11.61 -2.02
C ILE A 179 -5.89 11.99 -3.13
N TRP A 180 -6.20 11.08 -4.03
CA TRP A 180 -7.27 11.20 -5.01
C TRP A 180 -8.39 10.24 -4.68
N VAL A 181 -9.59 10.78 -4.64
CA VAL A 181 -10.81 10.00 -4.40
C VAL A 181 -11.87 10.32 -5.43
N ASP A 182 -12.73 9.38 -5.70
CA ASP A 182 -13.96 9.63 -6.44
C ASP A 182 -14.83 10.65 -5.71
N LYS A 183 -15.24 11.73 -6.42
CA LYS A 183 -15.97 12.86 -5.83
C LYS A 183 -17.34 12.45 -5.26
N ALA A 184 -18.02 11.50 -5.88
CA ALA A 184 -19.36 11.09 -5.50
C ALA A 184 -19.36 10.07 -4.35
N THR A 185 -18.41 9.14 -4.33
CA THR A 185 -18.38 8.00 -3.41
C THR A 185 -17.32 8.11 -2.32
N LEU A 186 -16.33 9.00 -2.47
CA LEU A 186 -15.11 9.13 -1.66
C LEU A 186 -14.25 7.85 -1.67
N GLU A 187 -14.41 7.00 -2.67
CA GLU A 187 -13.57 5.83 -2.84
C GLU A 187 -12.18 6.22 -3.29
N LEU A 188 -11.20 5.61 -2.64
CA LEU A 188 -9.78 5.90 -2.86
C LEU A 188 -9.33 5.38 -4.22
N ARG A 189 -8.72 6.24 -5.04
CA ARG A 189 -8.21 5.95 -6.38
C ARG A 189 -6.69 5.90 -6.41
N LYS A 190 -6.05 6.89 -5.83
CA LYS A 190 -4.60 7.08 -5.88
C LYS A 190 -4.12 7.81 -4.62
N LEU A 191 -2.89 7.51 -4.24
CA LEU A 191 -2.18 8.17 -3.14
C LEU A 191 -0.77 8.51 -3.57
N VAL A 192 -0.21 9.57 -2.99
CA VAL A 192 1.23 9.81 -2.99
C VAL A 192 1.73 9.76 -1.56
N ALA A 193 2.79 8.99 -1.35
CA ALA A 193 3.46 8.87 -0.06
C ALA A 193 4.98 9.05 -0.24
N THR A 194 5.64 9.56 0.78
CA THR A 194 7.11 9.66 0.82
C THR A 194 7.67 8.64 1.78
N ASP A 195 8.85 8.11 1.49
CA ASP A 195 9.60 7.22 2.37
C ASP A 195 11.08 7.59 2.35
N LYS A 196 11.85 6.93 3.18
CA LYS A 196 13.30 7.02 3.24
C LYS A 196 13.91 5.66 2.98
N LEU A 197 14.87 5.60 2.08
CA LEU A 197 15.72 4.43 1.89
C LEU A 197 17.02 4.61 2.65
N PHE A 198 17.41 3.57 3.37
CA PHE A 198 18.70 3.46 4.05
C PHE A 198 19.56 2.48 3.27
N ILE A 199 20.76 2.90 2.87
CA ILE A 199 21.69 2.00 2.23
C ILE A 199 22.51 1.28 3.29
N LEU A 200 22.55 -0.05 3.21
CA LEU A 200 23.32 -0.88 4.11
C LEU A 200 24.80 -0.47 4.08
N GLY A 201 25.33 -0.11 5.25
CA GLY A 201 26.74 0.32 5.38
C GLY A 201 27.01 1.79 5.08
N SER A 202 26.02 2.59 4.69
CA SER A 202 26.10 4.05 4.54
C SER A 202 25.32 4.78 5.62
N LYS A 203 25.68 6.05 5.86
CA LYS A 203 24.87 6.98 6.67
C LYS A 203 23.87 7.74 5.82
N ASP A 204 23.91 7.53 4.52
CA ASP A 204 23.12 8.28 3.58
C ASP A 204 21.68 7.78 3.58
N VAL A 205 20.75 8.72 3.52
CA VAL A 205 19.31 8.49 3.53
C VAL A 205 18.74 9.17 2.30
N TYR A 206 18.01 8.40 1.50
CA TYR A 206 17.41 8.91 0.26
C TYR A 206 15.91 9.04 0.41
N GLY A 207 15.37 10.15 -0.12
CA GLY A 207 13.94 10.31 -0.29
C GLY A 207 13.42 9.45 -1.42
N VAL A 208 12.29 8.80 -1.19
CA VAL A 208 11.52 8.09 -2.24
C VAL A 208 10.11 8.60 -2.22
N THR A 209 9.59 8.91 -3.41
CA THR A 209 8.18 9.24 -3.59
C THR A 209 7.48 8.06 -4.24
N PHE A 210 6.45 7.56 -3.58
CA PHE A 210 5.61 6.47 -4.08
C PHE A 210 4.27 7.01 -4.53
N THR A 211 3.88 6.68 -5.76
CA THR A 211 2.52 6.79 -6.26
C THR A 211 1.85 5.42 -6.15
N ILE A 212 0.77 5.33 -5.40
CA ILE A 212 0.05 4.11 -5.09
C ILE A 212 -1.31 4.16 -5.78
N THR A 213 -1.59 3.22 -6.66
CA THR A 213 -2.86 3.10 -7.36
C THR A 213 -3.74 2.07 -6.66
N MET A 214 -5.02 2.41 -6.50
CA MET A 214 -6.01 1.57 -5.83
C MET A 214 -7.04 1.06 -6.82
N THR A 215 -7.55 -0.13 -6.57
CA THR A 215 -8.71 -0.70 -7.28
C THR A 215 -9.66 -1.37 -6.29
N MET A 216 -10.89 -1.59 -6.72
CA MET A 216 -11.89 -2.33 -5.93
C MET A 216 -11.90 -3.79 -6.37
N LEU A 217 -11.71 -4.71 -5.41
CA LEU A 217 -11.80 -6.16 -5.62
C LEU A 217 -12.72 -6.76 -4.55
N ASP A 218 -13.78 -7.43 -4.96
CA ASP A 218 -14.79 -8.03 -4.07
C ASP A 218 -15.34 -7.06 -3.01
N GLY A 219 -15.52 -5.79 -3.40
CA GLY A 219 -16.00 -4.72 -2.53
C GLY A 219 -14.96 -4.26 -1.50
N ARG A 220 -13.66 -4.49 -1.74
CA ARG A 220 -12.53 -4.02 -0.93
C ARG A 220 -11.60 -3.14 -1.74
N PRO A 221 -11.10 -2.04 -1.19
CA PRO A 221 -10.00 -1.32 -1.80
C PRO A 221 -8.71 -2.12 -1.63
N VAL A 222 -8.01 -2.35 -2.73
CA VAL A 222 -6.70 -3.02 -2.75
C VAL A 222 -5.71 -2.21 -3.56
N VAL A 223 -4.45 -2.27 -3.18
CA VAL A 223 -3.36 -1.71 -3.99
C VAL A 223 -3.21 -2.57 -5.24
N SER A 224 -3.26 -1.96 -6.41
CA SER A 224 -2.97 -2.61 -7.70
C SER A 224 -1.52 -2.40 -8.14
N ASP A 225 -1.03 -1.17 -7.98
CA ASP A 225 0.31 -0.79 -8.44
C ASP A 225 0.94 0.24 -7.49
N ILE A 226 2.26 0.19 -7.39
CA ILE A 226 3.07 1.20 -6.72
C ILE A 226 4.21 1.58 -7.65
N HIS A 227 4.36 2.87 -7.93
CA HIS A 227 5.48 3.43 -8.65
C HIS A 227 6.31 4.30 -7.71
N GLY A 228 7.57 3.95 -7.52
CA GLY A 228 8.50 4.67 -6.68
C GLY A 228 9.59 5.36 -7.49
N VAL A 229 9.90 6.60 -7.13
CA VAL A 229 10.99 7.38 -7.70
C VAL A 229 11.94 7.79 -6.59
N VAL A 230 13.22 7.44 -6.73
CA VAL A 230 14.28 7.86 -5.83
C VAL A 230 14.72 9.26 -6.23
N GLY A 231 14.78 10.17 -5.27
CA GLY A 231 15.19 11.56 -5.47
C GLY A 231 16.17 12.03 -4.38
N ASP A 232 16.61 13.28 -4.54
CA ASP A 232 17.42 14.05 -3.59
C ASP A 232 18.92 13.75 -3.48
N GLY A 233 19.63 13.89 -4.59
CA GLY A 233 21.06 14.22 -4.55
C GLY A 233 22.01 13.03 -4.42
N TYR A 234 21.59 11.85 -4.89
CA TYR A 234 22.41 10.66 -4.89
C TYR A 234 22.70 10.13 -6.29
N SER A 235 23.75 9.29 -6.41
CA SER A 235 24.11 8.62 -7.68
C SER A 235 23.04 7.69 -8.24
N GLY A 236 21.92 7.50 -7.54
CA GLY A 236 20.72 6.77 -7.96
C GLY A 236 19.50 7.67 -8.17
N ASP A 237 19.67 9.00 -8.20
CA ASP A 237 18.58 9.94 -8.51
C ASP A 237 17.95 9.59 -9.85
N GLY A 238 16.60 9.49 -9.85
CA GLY A 238 15.87 9.05 -11.02
C GLY A 238 15.72 7.53 -11.16
N SER A 239 16.34 6.73 -10.30
CA SER A 239 16.03 5.29 -10.22
C SER A 239 14.56 5.10 -9.91
N THR A 240 13.94 4.12 -10.55
CA THR A 240 12.53 3.81 -10.32
C THR A 240 12.32 2.39 -9.87
N VAL A 241 11.28 2.16 -9.09
CA VAL A 241 10.82 0.84 -8.71
C VAL A 241 9.32 0.74 -8.91
N ASP A 242 8.89 -0.28 -9.64
CA ASP A 242 7.50 -0.61 -9.86
C ASP A 242 7.15 -1.89 -9.12
N TYR A 243 6.04 -1.87 -8.39
CA TYR A 243 5.42 -3.05 -7.84
C TYR A 243 4.03 -3.20 -8.44
N THR A 244 3.74 -4.36 -9.01
CA THR A 244 2.43 -4.70 -9.54
C THR A 244 1.87 -5.87 -8.76
N PHE A 245 0.67 -5.71 -8.20
CA PHE A 245 -0.06 -6.75 -7.50
C PHE A 245 -1.01 -7.47 -8.46
N ARG A 246 -0.95 -8.79 -8.52
CA ARG A 246 -1.77 -9.60 -9.41
C ARG A 246 -2.34 -10.81 -8.68
N ASP A 247 -3.34 -11.43 -9.29
CA ASP A 247 -3.96 -12.67 -8.81
C ASP A 247 -4.35 -12.58 -7.32
N ILE A 248 -4.82 -11.39 -6.90
CA ILE A 248 -5.27 -11.16 -5.54
C ILE A 248 -6.55 -11.97 -5.32
N SER A 249 -6.59 -12.73 -4.22
CA SER A 249 -7.78 -13.48 -3.82
C SER A 249 -7.89 -13.55 -2.30
N PHE A 250 -9.11 -13.82 -1.83
CA PHE A 250 -9.44 -13.83 -0.40
C PHE A 250 -10.07 -15.18 -0.02
N PRO A 251 -9.29 -16.27 0.05
CA PRO A 251 -9.82 -17.57 0.44
C PRO A 251 -10.29 -17.54 1.90
N ASP A 252 -11.36 -18.31 2.19
CA ASP A 252 -11.89 -18.43 3.54
C ASP A 252 -10.99 -19.30 4.43
N THR A 253 -10.24 -20.21 3.82
CA THR A 253 -9.36 -21.16 4.52
C THR A 253 -8.07 -21.40 3.74
N LEU A 254 -6.99 -21.58 4.47
CA LEU A 254 -5.72 -22.10 3.96
C LEU A 254 -5.21 -23.16 4.94
N PRO A 255 -4.43 -24.17 4.49
CA PRO A 255 -3.82 -25.14 5.38
C PRO A 255 -2.88 -24.50 6.39
N ASP A 256 -2.95 -24.87 7.67
CA ASP A 256 -2.10 -24.30 8.72
C ASP A 256 -0.61 -24.53 8.46
N TRP A 257 -0.27 -25.65 7.83
CA TRP A 257 1.12 -25.97 7.50
C TRP A 257 1.77 -25.01 6.52
N TYR A 258 1.01 -24.16 5.80
CA TYR A 258 1.57 -23.06 4.98
C TYR A 258 2.38 -22.07 5.84
N PHE A 259 2.01 -21.91 7.09
CA PHE A 259 2.55 -20.90 7.99
C PHE A 259 3.58 -21.45 8.99
N ASP A 260 3.93 -22.73 8.91
CA ASP A 260 4.91 -23.40 9.74
C ASP A 260 6.01 -24.04 8.89
N ALA A 261 7.24 -23.51 8.99
CA ALA A 261 8.37 -23.97 8.17
C ALA A 261 8.69 -25.46 8.35
N LYS A 262 8.44 -26.04 9.55
CA LYS A 262 8.71 -27.47 9.81
C LYS A 262 7.64 -28.34 9.15
N GLN A 263 6.38 -27.96 9.30
CA GLN A 263 5.26 -28.68 8.68
C GLN A 263 5.32 -28.55 7.16
N TYR A 264 5.65 -27.37 6.64
CA TYR A 264 5.80 -27.15 5.19
C TYR A 264 6.81 -28.11 4.58
N ALA A 265 7.95 -28.35 5.22
CA ALA A 265 8.97 -29.27 4.72
C ALA A 265 8.45 -30.70 4.54
N SER A 266 7.49 -31.15 5.37
CA SER A 266 6.88 -32.47 5.24
C SER A 266 5.77 -32.55 4.19
N HIS A 267 5.25 -31.40 3.70
CA HIS A 267 4.17 -31.28 2.71
C HIS A 267 4.67 -30.68 1.38
N GLN A 268 5.99 -30.66 1.16
CA GLN A 268 6.58 -29.96 0.01
C GLN A 268 6.07 -30.47 -1.35
N ALA A 269 5.63 -31.73 -1.43
CA ALA A 269 5.05 -32.29 -2.65
C ALA A 269 3.63 -31.70 -2.96
N ASP A 270 2.93 -31.25 -1.93
CA ASP A 270 1.58 -30.65 -2.01
C ASP A 270 1.64 -29.12 -1.96
N ALA A 271 2.85 -28.55 -2.00
CA ALA A 271 3.04 -27.12 -1.87
C ALA A 271 2.38 -26.37 -3.03
N PRO A 272 1.74 -25.20 -2.77
CA PRO A 272 1.10 -24.42 -3.82
C PRO A 272 2.14 -23.88 -4.79
N MET A 273 1.80 -23.94 -6.09
CA MET A 273 2.64 -23.36 -7.15
C MET A 273 2.29 -21.88 -7.38
#